data_37b206fceea2eb57e1bbf854d0e360ad
#
_entry.id   37b206fceea2eb57e1bbf854d0e360ad
#
_cell.length_a   1.000
_cell.length_b   1.000
_cell.length_c   1.000
_cell.angle_alpha   90.00
_cell.angle_beta   90.00
_cell.angle_gamma   90.00
#
_symmetry.space_group_name_H-M   'P 1'
#
loop_
_entity.id
_entity.type
_entity.pdbx_description
1 polymer ?
#
loop_
_entity_poly.entity_id
_entity_poly.type
_entity_poly.pdbx_seq_one_letter_code
_entity_poly.pdbx_strand_id
1 'polypeptide(L)'
;QRRTSDGPTTFASLDAQELPVVREYSAGGLIFDDQNRVAIIARHSRSGHLEWCLPKGHIEKGETPQQTAVREVHEETGILGEVIDSIATIDYWFTGTTQRVHKLVHHYALRQTGGELTVEGDPDHEAEDAIWVRFDDLDDVLSYPNERKIAWLYARKKNRQANE
;
A
#
# COMPACT_ATOMS: atom_id res chain seq x y z
N GLN A 1 22.37 24.77 13.16
CA GLN A 1 22.51 24.04 13.68
C GLN A 1 22.27 23.92 14.77
N ARG A 2 22.13 23.83 15.17
CA ARG A 2 21.72 23.53 16.10
C ARG A 2 22.58 23.32 17.03
N ARG A 3 22.94 23.49 17.63
CA ARG A 3 23.59 23.35 18.48
C ARG A 3 24.63 22.72 18.50
N THR A 4 25.54 23.02 18.73
CA THR A 4 26.42 22.41 18.87
C THR A 4 27.13 22.31 19.76
N SER A 5 27.67 22.62 20.40
CA SER A 5 28.20 22.33 21.02
C SER A 5 28.46 21.97 21.80
N ASP A 6 28.87 22.08 22.41
CA ASP A 6 29.01 21.55 23.12
C ASP A 6 29.20 20.56 23.25
N GLY A 7 29.65 20.35 23.21
CA GLY A 7 29.60 19.37 23.19
C GLY A 7 29.34 18.59 23.36
N PRO A 8 29.26 18.16 23.71
CA PRO A 8 28.71 17.20 23.50
C PRO A 8 27.67 16.94 23.48
N THR A 9 27.35 17.16 23.60
CA THR A 9 26.39 16.99 23.69
C THR A 9 25.78 16.54 23.38
N THR A 10 25.71 16.36 23.46
CA THR A 10 24.90 15.89 23.38
C THR A 10 24.08 15.96 22.85
N PHE A 11 23.97 15.68 22.57
CA PHE A 11 22.99 15.85 22.06
C PHE A 11 22.27 15.49 22.22
N ALA A 12 22.69 15.97 22.80
CA ALA A 12 21.50 15.59 22.96
C ALA A 12 20.81 15.40 21.89
N SER A 13 20.33 14.58 21.97
CA SER A 13 19.54 14.21 20.95
C SER A 13 18.25 14.88 21.06
N LEU A 14 17.71 15.21 19.92
CA LEU A 14 16.34 15.60 19.88
C LEU A 14 15.47 14.43 20.23
N ASP A 15 14.45 14.68 20.99
CA ASP A 15 13.35 13.76 21.16
C ASP A 15 12.75 13.50 19.77
N ALA A 16 12.30 12.26 19.53
CA ALA A 16 11.72 11.89 18.25
C ALA A 16 10.57 12.82 17.84
N GLN A 17 9.82 13.34 18.82
CA GLN A 17 8.71 14.24 18.54
C GLN A 17 9.15 15.62 18.08
N GLU A 18 10.40 15.96 18.26
CA GLU A 18 10.95 17.25 17.85
C GLU A 18 11.54 17.22 16.45
N LEU A 19 11.63 16.05 15.82
CA LEU A 19 12.14 15.93 14.46
C LEU A 19 11.11 16.47 13.46
N PRO A 20 11.57 17.06 12.36
CA PRO A 20 10.63 17.49 11.33
C PRO A 20 9.87 16.32 10.73
N VAL A 21 8.63 16.55 10.36
CA VAL A 21 7.75 15.53 9.79
C VAL A 21 7.69 15.69 8.27
N VAL A 22 7.98 14.60 7.57
CA VAL A 22 7.83 14.51 6.11
C VAL A 22 6.64 13.61 5.84
N ARG A 23 5.73 14.03 4.96
CA ARG A 23 4.57 13.24 4.58
C ARG A 23 4.78 12.62 3.22
N GLU A 24 4.39 11.34 3.11
CA GLU A 24 4.41 10.58 1.87
C GLU A 24 3.01 10.03 1.61
N TYR A 25 2.60 10.04 0.35
CA TYR A 25 1.25 9.60 -0.02
C TYR A 25 1.34 8.52 -1.08
N SER A 26 0.59 7.43 -0.86
CA SER A 26 0.50 6.31 -1.78
C SER A 26 -0.95 5.89 -1.95
N ALA A 27 -1.22 5.12 -2.97
CA ALA A 27 -2.53 4.54 -3.21
C ALA A 27 -2.42 3.19 -3.89
N GLY A 28 -3.41 2.37 -3.68
CA GLY A 28 -3.51 1.05 -4.28
C GLY A 28 -4.81 0.40 -3.85
N GLY A 29 -4.85 -0.92 -3.82
CA GLY A 29 -6.03 -1.56 -3.26
C GLY A 29 -6.30 -2.98 -3.71
N LEU A 30 -7.57 -3.35 -3.60
CA LEU A 30 -8.10 -4.66 -3.91
C LEU A 30 -8.69 -4.63 -5.33
N ILE A 31 -8.02 -5.29 -6.27
CA ILE A 31 -8.52 -5.41 -7.65
C ILE A 31 -9.20 -6.76 -7.81
N PHE A 32 -10.49 -6.72 -8.15
CA PHE A 32 -11.34 -7.91 -8.24
C PHE A 32 -11.59 -8.32 -9.67
N ASP A 33 -11.57 -9.63 -9.94
CA ASP A 33 -12.08 -10.18 -11.18
C ASP A 33 -13.56 -10.57 -11.00
N ASP A 34 -14.15 -11.21 -12.02
CA ASP A 34 -15.55 -11.61 -12.00
C ASP A 34 -15.81 -12.87 -11.16
N GLN A 35 -14.76 -13.49 -10.61
CA GLN A 35 -14.88 -14.66 -9.74
C GLN A 35 -14.58 -14.32 -8.28
N ASN A 36 -14.59 -13.04 -7.94
CA ASN A 36 -14.32 -12.55 -6.58
C ASN A 36 -12.92 -12.91 -6.10
N ARG A 37 -11.95 -12.89 -7.02
CA ARG A 37 -10.53 -13.07 -6.72
C ARG A 37 -9.84 -11.71 -6.76
N VAL A 38 -8.78 -11.57 -5.97
CA VAL A 38 -8.00 -10.35 -5.85
C VAL A 38 -6.58 -10.63 -6.31
N ALA A 39 -6.01 -9.72 -7.09
CA ALA A 39 -4.62 -9.84 -7.53
C ALA A 39 -3.71 -9.28 -6.45
N ILE A 40 -2.73 -10.08 -6.04
CA ILE A 40 -1.71 -9.69 -5.09
C ILE A 40 -0.33 -9.96 -5.67
N ILE A 41 0.69 -9.35 -5.08
CA ILE A 41 2.05 -9.46 -5.58
C ILE A 41 2.96 -10.07 -4.53
N ALA A 42 4.01 -10.74 -4.99
CA ALA A 42 5.06 -11.27 -4.14
C ALA A 42 6.31 -10.42 -4.30
N ARG A 43 7.00 -10.20 -3.18
CA ARG A 43 8.31 -9.55 -3.19
C ARG A 43 9.12 -10.05 -2.01
N HIS A 44 10.44 -9.91 -2.08
CA HIS A 44 11.31 -10.24 -0.95
C HIS A 44 11.52 -9.01 -0.08
N SER A 45 11.43 -9.20 1.24
CA SER A 45 11.79 -8.18 2.21
C SER A 45 13.31 -8.03 2.28
N ARG A 46 13.78 -7.03 3.02
CA ARG A 46 15.22 -6.84 3.25
C ARG A 46 15.87 -8.06 3.89
N SER A 47 15.11 -8.79 4.71
CA SER A 47 15.61 -10.00 5.37
C SER A 47 15.55 -11.23 4.47
N GLY A 48 15.10 -11.09 3.23
CA GLY A 48 15.03 -12.19 2.25
C GLY A 48 13.81 -13.05 2.34
N HIS A 49 12.81 -12.69 3.16
CA HIS A 49 11.56 -13.42 3.25
C HIS A 49 10.63 -13.02 2.11
N LEU A 50 9.98 -14.00 1.51
CA LEU A 50 8.96 -13.74 0.50
C LEU A 50 7.71 -13.20 1.19
N GLU A 51 7.21 -12.09 0.71
CA GLU A 51 6.02 -11.44 1.26
C GLU A 51 4.96 -11.26 0.18
N TRP A 52 3.71 -11.42 0.58
CA TRP A 52 2.56 -11.21 -0.28
C TRP A 52 1.86 -9.92 0.11
N CYS A 53 1.66 -9.04 -0.86
CA CYS A 53 1.21 -7.67 -0.60
C CYS A 53 0.15 -7.24 -1.60
N LEU A 54 -0.63 -6.26 -1.20
CA LEU A 54 -1.51 -5.54 -2.12
C LEU A 54 -0.68 -4.59 -2.98
N PRO A 55 -1.01 -4.44 -4.27
CA PRO A 55 -0.33 -3.48 -5.13
C PRO A 55 -0.60 -2.05 -4.66
N LYS A 56 0.44 -1.23 -4.63
CA LYS A 56 0.34 0.18 -4.27
C LYS A 56 1.62 0.91 -4.63
N GLY A 57 1.54 2.23 -4.71
CA GLY A 57 2.73 3.04 -4.93
C GLY A 57 2.46 4.51 -4.74
N HIS A 58 3.50 5.31 -4.91
CA HIS A 58 3.46 6.75 -4.63
C HIS A 58 2.54 7.50 -5.59
N ILE A 59 1.81 8.45 -5.03
CA ILE A 59 0.98 9.36 -5.81
C ILE A 59 1.91 10.35 -6.50
N GLU A 60 1.84 10.41 -7.82
CA GLU A 60 2.67 11.30 -8.61
C GLU A 60 2.00 12.66 -8.72
N LYS A 61 2.82 13.68 -9.00
CA LYS A 61 2.34 15.04 -9.12
C LYS A 61 1.25 15.11 -10.19
N GLY A 62 0.11 15.68 -9.82
CA GLY A 62 -1.02 15.81 -10.73
C GLY A 62 -1.97 14.63 -10.76
N GLU A 63 -1.64 13.53 -10.07
CA GLU A 63 -2.55 12.38 -9.98
C GLU A 63 -3.48 12.52 -8.79
N THR A 64 -4.71 12.05 -8.95
CA THR A 64 -5.57 11.79 -7.81
C THR A 64 -5.19 10.44 -7.19
N PRO A 65 -5.51 10.19 -5.92
CA PRO A 65 -5.26 8.86 -5.33
C PRO A 65 -5.89 7.72 -6.13
N GLN A 66 -7.09 7.94 -6.69
CA GLN A 66 -7.77 6.93 -7.50
C GLN A 66 -6.99 6.62 -8.78
N GLN A 67 -6.48 7.66 -9.44
CA GLN A 67 -5.65 7.47 -10.64
C GLN A 67 -4.37 6.71 -10.31
N THR A 68 -3.76 7.01 -9.17
CA THR A 68 -2.57 6.29 -8.71
C THR A 68 -2.90 4.81 -8.48
N ALA A 69 -4.03 4.52 -7.82
CA ALA A 69 -4.43 3.14 -7.57
C ALA A 69 -4.57 2.36 -8.88
N VAL A 70 -5.24 2.94 -9.87
CA VAL A 70 -5.40 2.30 -11.18
C VAL A 70 -4.04 2.05 -11.83
N ARG A 71 -3.15 3.04 -11.82
CA ARG A 71 -1.84 2.94 -12.44
C ARG A 71 -0.96 1.90 -11.74
N GLU A 72 -0.89 1.97 -10.40
CA GLU A 72 -0.01 1.06 -9.65
C GLU A 72 -0.49 -0.39 -9.73
N VAL A 73 -1.81 -0.61 -9.67
CA VAL A 73 -2.36 -1.95 -9.85
C VAL A 73 -1.94 -2.49 -11.21
N HIS A 74 -2.05 -1.68 -12.26
CA HIS A 74 -1.68 -2.11 -13.60
C HIS A 74 -0.17 -2.38 -13.71
N GLU A 75 0.66 -1.48 -13.16
CA GLU A 75 2.11 -1.66 -13.24
C GLU A 75 2.58 -2.92 -12.51
N GLU A 76 2.01 -3.19 -11.33
CA GLU A 76 2.50 -4.28 -10.49
C GLU A 76 1.85 -5.62 -10.79
N THR A 77 0.62 -5.64 -11.28
CA THR A 77 -0.11 -6.90 -11.52
C THR A 77 -0.42 -7.18 -12.98
N GLY A 78 -0.35 -6.17 -13.84
CA GLY A 78 -0.78 -6.29 -15.22
C GLY A 78 -2.28 -6.12 -15.42
N ILE A 79 -3.06 -5.98 -14.36
CA ILE A 79 -4.51 -5.91 -14.45
C ILE A 79 -4.97 -4.48 -14.62
N LEU A 80 -5.80 -4.24 -15.63
CA LEU A 80 -6.47 -2.97 -15.82
C LEU A 80 -7.76 -2.96 -15.02
N GLY A 81 -8.01 -1.87 -14.33
CA GLY A 81 -9.20 -1.78 -13.48
C GLY A 81 -9.74 -0.38 -13.38
N GLU A 82 -10.91 -0.28 -12.78
CA GLU A 82 -11.53 1.00 -12.45
C GLU A 82 -11.90 0.99 -10.97
N VAL A 83 -11.77 2.13 -10.33
CA VAL A 83 -12.14 2.27 -8.92
C VAL A 83 -13.66 2.20 -8.80
N ILE A 84 -14.15 1.32 -7.92
CA ILE A 84 -15.59 1.19 -7.66
C ILE A 84 -15.97 1.64 -6.26
N ASP A 85 -15.00 1.75 -5.35
CA ASP A 85 -15.30 2.15 -3.97
C ASP A 85 -14.01 2.55 -3.26
N SER A 86 -14.13 3.36 -2.22
CA SER A 86 -13.03 3.62 -1.31
C SER A 86 -13.15 2.70 -0.10
N ILE A 87 -12.02 2.30 0.47
CA ILE A 87 -12.03 1.40 1.61
C ILE A 87 -11.56 2.12 2.87
N ALA A 88 -10.30 2.54 2.91
CA ALA A 88 -9.71 3.19 4.08
C ALA A 88 -8.35 3.76 3.72
N THR A 89 -7.87 4.66 4.57
CA THR A 89 -6.52 5.15 4.51
C THR A 89 -5.79 4.62 5.73
N ILE A 90 -4.64 3.97 5.48
CA ILE A 90 -3.78 3.49 6.56
C ILE A 90 -2.64 4.48 6.69
N ASP A 91 -2.31 4.88 7.91
CA ASP A 91 -1.15 5.72 8.12
C ASP A 91 -0.09 4.97 8.91
N TYR A 92 1.15 5.23 8.52
CA TYR A 92 2.33 4.64 9.14
C TYR A 92 3.24 5.77 9.60
N TRP A 93 3.90 5.56 10.74
CA TRP A 93 4.89 6.49 11.26
C TRP A 93 6.23 5.78 11.35
N PHE A 94 7.26 6.43 10.77
CA PHE A 94 8.63 5.95 10.86
C PHE A 94 9.48 7.06 11.46
N THR A 95 10.34 6.72 12.41
CA THR A 95 11.25 7.67 13.03
C THR A 95 12.67 7.37 12.56
N GLY A 96 13.25 8.31 11.83
CA GLY A 96 14.64 8.25 11.42
C GLY A 96 15.52 9.07 12.33
N THR A 97 16.77 9.26 11.93
CA THR A 97 17.72 10.05 12.70
C THR A 97 17.54 11.55 12.48
N THR A 98 17.03 11.96 11.31
CA THR A 98 16.91 13.37 10.95
C THR A 98 15.47 13.82 10.73
N GLN A 99 14.53 12.87 10.64
CA GLN A 99 13.14 13.21 10.36
C GLN A 99 12.22 12.09 10.77
N ARG A 100 10.95 12.42 10.94
CA ARG A 100 9.88 11.45 11.08
C ARG A 100 9.12 11.42 9.75
N VAL A 101 8.72 10.25 9.32
CA VAL A 101 7.95 10.08 8.09
C VAL A 101 6.53 9.65 8.45
N HIS A 102 5.55 10.41 7.97
CA HIS A 102 4.14 10.07 8.09
C HIS A 102 3.66 9.64 6.71
N LYS A 103 3.49 8.34 6.52
CA LYS A 103 3.09 7.77 5.24
C LYS A 103 1.61 7.41 5.29
N LEU A 104 0.86 7.93 4.33
CA LEU A 104 -0.57 7.63 4.19
C LEU A 104 -0.78 6.82 2.92
N VAL A 105 -1.47 5.70 3.05
CA VAL A 105 -1.76 4.81 1.92
C VAL A 105 -3.27 4.70 1.76
N HIS A 106 -3.77 5.26 0.66
CA HIS A 106 -5.20 5.19 0.33
C HIS A 106 -5.51 3.87 -0.35
N HIS A 107 -6.49 3.14 0.16
CA HIS A 107 -6.87 1.85 -0.41
C HIS A 107 -8.27 1.91 -1.01
N TYR A 108 -8.37 1.40 -2.21
CA TYR A 108 -9.62 1.36 -2.98
C TYR A 108 -9.98 -0.07 -3.36
N ALA A 109 -11.24 -0.29 -3.63
CA ALA A 109 -11.69 -1.48 -4.34
C ALA A 109 -11.78 -1.12 -5.82
N LEU A 110 -11.23 -1.99 -6.66
CA LEU A 110 -11.23 -1.82 -8.10
C LEU A 110 -11.84 -3.05 -8.76
N ARG A 111 -12.43 -2.87 -9.93
CA ARG A 111 -12.97 -3.95 -10.74
C ARG A 111 -12.13 -4.09 -12.00
N GLN A 112 -11.75 -5.32 -12.33
CA GLN A 112 -10.99 -5.60 -13.55
C GLN A 112 -11.78 -5.21 -14.78
N THR A 113 -11.14 -4.46 -15.68
CA THR A 113 -11.71 -4.11 -16.99
C THR A 113 -10.93 -4.76 -18.12
N GLY A 114 -9.73 -5.30 -17.83
CA GLY A 114 -8.91 -5.95 -18.83
C GLY A 114 -7.56 -6.35 -18.25
N GLY A 115 -6.64 -6.70 -19.13
CA GLY A 115 -5.28 -7.05 -18.74
C GLY A 115 -5.15 -8.50 -18.31
N GLU A 116 -3.92 -8.92 -18.10
CA GLU A 116 -3.58 -10.26 -17.64
C GLU A 116 -2.46 -10.14 -16.61
N LEU A 117 -2.38 -11.10 -15.69
CA LEU A 117 -1.33 -11.08 -14.67
C LEU A 117 0.06 -11.09 -15.29
N THR A 118 0.86 -10.10 -14.96
CA THR A 118 2.26 -10.01 -15.33
C THR A 118 2.95 -9.01 -14.42
N VAL A 119 4.23 -9.25 -14.14
CA VAL A 119 5.06 -8.29 -13.41
C VAL A 119 6.02 -7.55 -14.33
N GLU A 120 5.96 -7.81 -15.63
CA GLU A 120 6.90 -7.22 -16.59
C GLU A 120 6.68 -5.73 -16.78
N GLY A 121 5.49 -5.24 -16.48
CA GLY A 121 5.18 -3.81 -16.60
C GLY A 121 5.54 -2.98 -15.38
N ASP A 122 6.13 -3.60 -14.36
CA ASP A 122 6.53 -2.89 -13.15
C ASP A 122 7.87 -2.17 -13.38
N PRO A 123 7.89 -0.83 -13.49
CA PRO A 123 9.11 -0.12 -13.82
C PRO A 123 10.19 -0.21 -12.74
N ASP A 124 9.78 -0.44 -11.49
CA ASP A 124 10.71 -0.53 -10.36
C ASP A 124 11.14 -1.97 -10.09
N HIS A 125 10.57 -2.94 -10.79
CA HIS A 125 10.85 -4.37 -10.63
C HIS A 125 10.71 -4.85 -9.18
N GLU A 126 9.77 -4.28 -8.43
CA GLU A 126 9.55 -4.66 -7.03
C GLU A 126 8.71 -5.93 -6.92
N ALA A 127 7.77 -6.10 -7.84
CA ALA A 127 6.93 -7.27 -7.85
C ALA A 127 7.65 -8.41 -8.58
N GLU A 128 7.80 -9.56 -7.89
CA GLU A 128 8.46 -10.74 -8.46
C GLU A 128 7.44 -11.71 -9.04
N ASP A 129 6.20 -11.67 -8.57
CA ASP A 129 5.12 -12.52 -9.03
C ASP A 129 3.80 -11.84 -8.75
N ALA A 130 2.78 -12.21 -9.50
CA ALA A 130 1.42 -11.72 -9.30
C ALA A 130 0.47 -12.90 -9.45
N ILE A 131 -0.45 -13.05 -8.50
CA ILE A 131 -1.39 -14.16 -8.49
C ILE A 131 -2.79 -13.68 -8.14
N TRP A 132 -3.78 -14.47 -8.55
CA TRP A 132 -5.16 -14.31 -8.09
C TRP A 132 -5.37 -15.14 -6.83
N VAL A 133 -5.99 -14.53 -5.81
CA VAL A 133 -6.36 -15.20 -4.56
C VAL A 133 -7.83 -14.90 -4.31
N ARG A 134 -8.59 -15.92 -3.91
CA ARG A 134 -9.98 -15.68 -3.51
C ARG A 134 -10.02 -14.64 -2.40
N PHE A 135 -10.97 -13.72 -2.49
CA PHE A 135 -11.10 -12.66 -1.49
C PHE A 135 -11.16 -13.24 -0.07
N ASP A 136 -11.88 -14.35 0.11
CA ASP A 136 -12.04 -14.96 1.43
C ASP A 136 -10.74 -15.55 1.97
N ASP A 137 -9.74 -15.78 1.13
CA ASP A 137 -8.46 -16.37 1.52
C ASP A 137 -7.39 -15.33 1.79
N LEU A 138 -7.66 -14.05 1.57
CA LEU A 138 -6.64 -13.00 1.73
C LEU A 138 -6.07 -12.94 3.13
N ASP A 139 -6.90 -13.21 4.14
CA ASP A 139 -6.45 -13.18 5.54
C ASP A 139 -5.37 -14.22 5.81
N ASP A 140 -5.37 -15.33 5.08
CA ASP A 140 -4.37 -16.38 5.23
C ASP A 140 -3.11 -16.13 4.40
N VAL A 141 -3.17 -15.27 3.40
CA VAL A 141 -2.09 -15.13 2.42
C VAL A 141 -1.31 -13.82 2.60
N LEU A 142 -2.01 -12.70 2.85
CA LEU A 142 -1.36 -11.40 2.99
C LEU A 142 -0.41 -11.39 4.17
N SER A 143 0.80 -10.88 3.95
CA SER A 143 1.85 -10.90 4.96
C SER A 143 1.68 -9.82 6.03
N TYR A 144 1.01 -8.72 5.70
CA TYR A 144 0.96 -7.55 6.59
C TYR A 144 -0.40 -7.41 7.28
N PRO A 145 -0.41 -7.23 8.62
CA PRO A 145 -1.67 -7.07 9.35
C PRO A 145 -2.53 -5.90 8.86
N ASN A 146 -1.90 -4.78 8.48
CA ASN A 146 -2.65 -3.62 8.01
C ASN A 146 -3.36 -3.90 6.70
N GLU A 147 -2.78 -4.73 5.85
CA GLU A 147 -3.42 -5.10 4.58
C GLU A 147 -4.53 -6.13 4.80
N ARG A 148 -4.35 -7.06 5.74
CA ARG A 148 -5.44 -7.96 6.14
C ARG A 148 -6.61 -7.15 6.68
N LYS A 149 -6.33 -6.07 7.41
CA LYS A 149 -7.37 -5.18 7.93
C LYS A 149 -8.15 -4.49 6.81
N ILE A 150 -7.48 -4.12 5.71
CA ILE A 150 -8.15 -3.53 4.55
C ILE A 150 -9.18 -4.51 3.98
N ALA A 151 -8.80 -5.78 3.83
CA ALA A 151 -9.72 -6.81 3.33
C ALA A 151 -10.91 -6.97 4.29
N TRP A 152 -10.66 -6.99 5.58
CA TRP A 152 -11.70 -7.11 6.60
C TRP A 152 -12.66 -5.92 6.58
N LEU A 153 -12.13 -4.71 6.47
CA LEU A 153 -12.95 -3.49 6.41
C LEU A 153 -13.85 -3.49 5.18
N TYR A 154 -13.33 -3.93 4.04
CA TYR A 154 -14.12 -3.99 2.83
C TYR A 154 -15.21 -5.07 2.91
N ALA A 155 -14.89 -6.23 3.49
CA ALA A 155 -15.88 -7.28 3.70
C ALA A 155 -17.04 -6.75 4.56
N ARG A 156 -16.73 -6.02 5.62
CA ARG A 156 -17.75 -5.42 6.47
C ARG A 156 -18.60 -4.40 5.72
N LYS A 157 -17.97 -3.57 4.90
CA LYS A 157 -18.67 -2.56 4.12
C LYS A 157 -19.66 -3.21 3.16
N LYS A 158 -19.21 -4.26 2.47
CA LYS A 158 -20.08 -4.99 1.54
C LYS A 158 -21.24 -5.67 2.26
N ASN A 159 -20.99 -6.25 3.42
CA ASN A 159 -22.06 -6.89 4.21
C ASN A 159 -23.11 -5.89 4.66
N ARG A 160 -22.69 -4.69 5.08
CA ARG A 160 -23.64 -3.64 5.44
C ARG A 160 -24.46 -3.21 4.22
N GLN A 161 -23.84 -3.07 3.06
CA GLN A 161 -24.54 -2.68 1.83
C GLN A 161 -25.55 -3.75 1.40
N ALA A 162 -25.18 -5.02 1.55
CA ALA A 162 -26.04 -6.12 1.17
C ALA A 162 -27.28 -6.23 2.08
N ASN A 163 -27.20 -5.72 3.32
CA ASN A 163 -28.29 -5.80 4.29
C ASN A 163 -29.18 -4.55 4.29
N GLU A 164 -28.90 -3.61 3.43
CA GLU A 164 -29.74 -2.41 3.26
C GLU A 164 -30.86 -2.62 2.21
#